data_9b288e19476cff935b1efe6d62b2e79e
#
_entry.id   9b288e19476cff935b1efe6d62b2e79e
#
_cell.length_a   1.000
_cell.length_b   1.000
_cell.length_c   1.000
_cell.angle_alpha   90.00
_cell.angle_beta   90.00
_cell.angle_gamma   90.00
#
_symmetry.space_group_name_H-M   'P 1'
#
loop_
_entity.id
_entity.type
_entity.pdbx_description
1 polymer ?
#
loop_
_entity_poly.entity_id
_entity_poly.type
_entity_poly.pdbx_seq_one_letter_code
_entity_poly.pdbx_strand_id
1 'polypeptide(L)'
;MPRKRATLKEVAERAGVSIATVSNVFSGRKPVNDDLREKVEQAAKHLSFQIDRAASQLKSGRARVVGVLVPDLDDTFFTSLISRIEVMALRDGYDVIVASSRDDRHLEESRLQTLLGWRPSGIIAVPCSDTIPAALAREVGHLPTVLVDRVIPQSAAADTVTIDNFEAGEIAGRYLVEMGHTDIVLAASHLDIAPIRERVRGATSIVQKMIGREPMAIALGSNAERGAEIFAHWLERHPLPSAVFALTNVTTLAVLTALARQRIDIPDQVSIIGFDDYTWMSARKTALTAIRQPVDEIANLAWERLQKRMMGDVSAPAPIILNTSLQVRDSTRRLVSSPVEGLLKGAEEQTPDTPDKAKERPNSIH
;
A
#
# COMPACT_ATOMS: atom_id res chain seq x y z
N MET A 1 -42.65 -0.46 23.01
CA MET A 1 -42.53 0.98 22.69
C MET A 1 -41.08 1.40 22.82
N PRO A 2 -40.48 2.11 21.86
CA PRO A 2 -39.10 2.58 21.99
C PRO A 2 -39.02 3.54 23.19
N ARG A 3 -38.06 3.31 24.09
CA ARG A 3 -37.81 4.21 25.23
C ARG A 3 -37.41 5.59 24.68
N LYS A 4 -38.07 6.65 25.08
CA LYS A 4 -37.69 8.02 24.74
C LYS A 4 -36.29 8.28 25.27
N ARG A 5 -35.36 8.70 24.35
CA ARG A 5 -33.98 9.03 24.73
C ARG A 5 -34.01 10.26 25.67
N ALA A 6 -33.21 10.19 26.73
CA ALA A 6 -33.04 11.34 27.62
C ALA A 6 -32.43 12.53 26.87
N THR A 7 -32.80 13.73 27.24
CA THR A 7 -32.35 14.99 26.62
C THR A 7 -31.34 15.73 27.51
N LEU A 8 -30.54 16.65 26.94
CA LEU A 8 -29.68 17.55 27.70
C LEU A 8 -30.44 18.32 28.81
N LYS A 9 -31.70 18.65 28.54
CA LYS A 9 -32.56 19.34 29.50
C LYS A 9 -32.87 18.48 30.72
N GLU A 10 -33.22 17.21 30.50
CA GLU A 10 -33.52 16.28 31.60
C GLU A 10 -32.27 15.96 32.45
N VAL A 11 -31.06 15.92 31.81
CA VAL A 11 -29.79 15.80 32.56
C VAL A 11 -29.52 17.05 33.39
N ALA A 12 -29.74 18.24 32.84
CA ALA A 12 -29.55 19.52 33.52
C ALA A 12 -30.50 19.66 34.73
N GLU A 13 -31.79 19.33 34.57
CA GLU A 13 -32.78 19.32 35.63
C GLU A 13 -32.38 18.34 36.74
N ARG A 14 -31.95 17.13 36.40
CA ARG A 14 -31.55 16.12 37.39
C ARG A 14 -30.26 16.46 38.12
N ALA A 15 -29.29 17.08 37.44
CA ALA A 15 -28.01 17.50 38.02
C ALA A 15 -28.10 18.83 38.78
N GLY A 16 -29.23 19.55 38.69
CA GLY A 16 -29.43 20.86 39.32
C GLY A 16 -28.52 21.95 38.71
N VAL A 17 -28.21 21.87 37.40
CA VAL A 17 -27.33 22.80 36.71
C VAL A 17 -27.97 23.36 35.43
N SER A 18 -27.36 24.37 34.83
CA SER A 18 -27.84 24.90 33.55
C SER A 18 -27.57 23.92 32.40
N ILE A 19 -28.37 23.99 31.33
CA ILE A 19 -28.11 23.22 30.08
C ILE A 19 -26.72 23.58 29.50
N ALA A 20 -26.29 24.84 29.67
CA ALA A 20 -24.95 25.29 29.24
C ALA A 20 -23.84 24.57 30.04
N THR A 21 -24.00 24.35 31.33
CA THR A 21 -23.07 23.61 32.17
C THR A 21 -22.97 22.14 31.71
N VAL A 22 -24.10 21.49 31.50
CA VAL A 22 -24.13 20.11 30.94
C VAL A 22 -23.41 20.04 29.58
N SER A 23 -23.71 20.99 28.68
CA SER A 23 -23.05 21.09 27.39
C SER A 23 -21.54 21.30 27.51
N ASN A 24 -21.06 22.13 28.45
CA ASN A 24 -19.64 22.37 28.70
C ASN A 24 -18.92 21.14 29.28
N VAL A 25 -19.56 20.42 30.21
CA VAL A 25 -19.00 19.16 30.75
C VAL A 25 -18.72 18.17 29.64
N PHE A 26 -19.70 17.95 28.76
CA PHE A 26 -19.56 16.97 27.68
C PHE A 26 -18.75 17.44 26.50
N SER A 27 -18.66 18.75 26.23
CA SER A 27 -17.88 19.27 25.09
C SER A 27 -16.43 19.62 25.43
N GLY A 28 -16.10 19.74 26.72
CA GLY A 28 -14.78 20.18 27.18
C GLY A 28 -14.39 21.62 26.78
N ARG A 29 -15.32 22.42 26.21
CA ARG A 29 -15.03 23.75 25.65
C ARG A 29 -14.68 24.80 26.68
N LYS A 30 -15.18 24.64 27.89
CA LYS A 30 -14.89 25.52 29.03
C LYS A 30 -14.57 24.67 30.25
N PRO A 31 -13.63 25.09 31.09
CA PRO A 31 -13.39 24.40 32.36
C PRO A 31 -14.66 24.46 33.21
N VAL A 32 -15.00 23.30 33.78
CA VAL A 32 -16.13 23.16 34.71
C VAL A 32 -15.56 22.61 36.01
N ASN A 33 -16.06 23.14 37.15
CA ASN A 33 -15.67 22.68 38.47
C ASN A 33 -15.94 21.16 38.59
N ASP A 34 -15.04 20.43 39.24
CA ASP A 34 -15.09 18.97 39.35
C ASP A 34 -16.35 18.48 40.04
N ASP A 35 -16.85 19.15 41.07
CA ASP A 35 -18.13 18.82 41.74
C ASP A 35 -19.35 18.91 40.80
N LEU A 36 -19.36 19.92 39.91
CA LEU A 36 -20.41 20.06 38.91
C LEU A 36 -20.28 19.03 37.79
N ARG A 37 -19.06 18.69 37.43
CA ARG A 37 -18.79 17.63 36.44
C ARG A 37 -19.31 16.30 36.94
N GLU A 38 -18.97 15.93 38.19
CA GLU A 38 -19.37 14.68 38.77
C GLU A 38 -20.89 14.56 38.86
N LYS A 39 -21.60 15.64 39.30
CA LYS A 39 -23.07 15.68 39.34
C LYS A 39 -23.71 15.46 37.97
N VAL A 40 -23.13 16.07 36.91
CA VAL A 40 -23.62 15.92 35.54
C VAL A 40 -23.39 14.51 35.02
N GLU A 41 -22.23 13.93 35.26
CA GLU A 41 -21.88 12.57 34.83
C GLU A 41 -22.75 11.51 35.53
N GLN A 42 -23.00 11.67 36.84
CA GLN A 42 -23.93 10.81 37.60
C GLN A 42 -25.35 10.90 37.08
N ALA A 43 -25.85 12.13 36.82
CA ALA A 43 -27.18 12.35 36.27
C ALA A 43 -27.32 11.72 34.87
N ALA A 44 -26.33 11.88 34.02
CA ALA A 44 -26.30 11.31 32.67
C ALA A 44 -26.30 9.77 32.72
N LYS A 45 -25.47 9.18 33.58
CA LYS A 45 -25.41 7.73 33.78
C LYS A 45 -26.74 7.17 34.24
N HIS A 46 -27.40 7.84 35.19
CA HIS A 46 -28.70 7.42 35.75
C HIS A 46 -29.84 7.48 34.73
N LEU A 47 -29.80 8.48 33.85
CA LEU A 47 -30.76 8.64 32.76
C LEU A 47 -30.43 7.82 31.50
N SER A 48 -29.33 7.07 31.52
CA SER A 48 -28.77 6.42 30.31
C SER A 48 -28.67 7.41 29.15
N PHE A 49 -28.30 8.67 29.49
CA PHE A 49 -28.16 9.73 28.50
C PHE A 49 -26.93 9.46 27.62
N GLN A 50 -27.15 9.47 26.34
CA GLN A 50 -26.09 9.48 25.36
C GLN A 50 -26.14 10.82 24.62
N ILE A 51 -24.96 11.44 24.49
CA ILE A 51 -24.83 12.67 23.69
C ILE A 51 -25.30 12.36 22.29
N ASP A 52 -26.30 13.08 21.84
CA ASP A 52 -26.58 13.13 20.40
C ASP A 52 -25.51 13.96 19.74
N ARG A 53 -24.48 13.22 19.26
CA ARG A 53 -23.32 13.83 18.57
C ARG A 53 -23.77 14.59 17.34
N ALA A 54 -24.82 14.15 16.64
CA ALA A 54 -25.40 14.84 15.50
C ALA A 54 -25.97 16.22 15.89
N ALA A 55 -26.69 16.30 17.00
CA ALA A 55 -27.21 17.58 17.52
C ALA A 55 -26.11 18.52 18.06
N SER A 56 -25.03 17.95 18.61
CA SER A 56 -23.84 18.72 19.02
C SER A 56 -23.05 19.26 17.82
N GLN A 57 -23.00 18.52 16.73
CA GLN A 57 -22.37 18.89 15.46
C GLN A 57 -23.09 20.05 14.76
N LEU A 58 -24.42 20.09 14.81
CA LEU A 58 -25.21 21.20 14.30
C LEU A 58 -24.86 22.56 14.97
N LYS A 59 -24.45 22.52 16.24
CA LYS A 59 -24.03 23.71 16.99
C LYS A 59 -22.61 24.15 16.76
N SER A 60 -21.71 23.26 16.33
CA SER A 60 -20.29 23.53 16.13
C SER A 60 -19.87 23.70 14.67
N GLY A 61 -20.76 23.43 13.72
CA GLY A 61 -20.53 23.57 12.28
C GLY A 61 -19.69 22.47 11.63
N ARG A 62 -18.95 21.68 12.40
CA ARG A 62 -18.18 20.52 11.90
C ARG A 62 -18.18 19.39 12.93
N ALA A 63 -18.34 18.16 12.46
CA ALA A 63 -18.16 16.97 13.26
C ALA A 63 -16.68 16.75 13.58
N ARG A 64 -16.35 16.32 14.81
CA ARG A 64 -15.02 15.76 15.09
C ARG A 64 -14.95 14.33 14.58
N VAL A 65 -15.14 14.17 13.27
CA VAL A 65 -15.17 12.91 12.55
C VAL A 65 -14.32 13.06 11.32
N VAL A 66 -13.51 12.07 11.02
CA VAL A 66 -12.76 11.94 9.78
C VAL A 66 -13.27 10.73 9.01
N GLY A 67 -13.51 10.90 7.71
CA GLY A 67 -13.84 9.82 6.79
C GLY A 67 -12.59 9.13 6.30
N VAL A 68 -12.59 7.80 6.26
CA VAL A 68 -11.55 7.01 5.60
C VAL A 68 -12.21 6.09 4.58
N LEU A 69 -11.85 6.27 3.31
CA LEU A 69 -12.30 5.40 2.22
C LEU A 69 -11.14 4.53 1.76
N VAL A 70 -11.37 3.23 1.63
CA VAL A 70 -10.39 2.27 1.10
C VAL A 70 -11.03 1.35 0.06
N PRO A 71 -10.22 0.75 -0.84
CA PRO A 71 -10.73 -0.20 -1.82
C PRO A 71 -11.29 -1.48 -1.19
N ASP A 72 -10.56 -2.07 -0.24
CA ASP A 72 -10.92 -3.35 0.35
C ASP A 72 -10.55 -3.40 1.84
N LEU A 73 -11.43 -3.99 2.65
CA LEU A 73 -11.18 -4.22 4.08
C LEU A 73 -10.60 -5.62 4.36
N ASP A 74 -10.58 -6.51 3.38
CA ASP A 74 -9.93 -7.81 3.51
C ASP A 74 -8.42 -7.71 3.22
N ASP A 75 -7.96 -6.65 2.52
CA ASP A 75 -6.54 -6.40 2.31
C ASP A 75 -5.89 -5.81 3.57
N THR A 76 -4.87 -6.51 4.06
CA THR A 76 -4.14 -6.18 5.28
C THR A 76 -3.42 -4.82 5.20
N PHE A 77 -3.03 -4.36 4.01
CA PHE A 77 -2.43 -3.04 3.82
C PHE A 77 -3.40 -1.93 4.26
N PHE A 78 -4.63 -1.96 3.75
CA PHE A 78 -5.61 -0.94 4.07
C PHE A 78 -6.09 -1.01 5.51
N THR A 79 -6.28 -2.22 6.06
CA THR A 79 -6.68 -2.37 7.48
C THR A 79 -5.56 -1.94 8.43
N SER A 80 -4.31 -2.16 8.08
CA SER A 80 -3.16 -1.64 8.83
C SER A 80 -3.10 -0.11 8.77
N LEU A 81 -3.29 0.49 7.60
CA LEU A 81 -3.35 1.94 7.40
C LEU A 81 -4.46 2.56 8.26
N ILE A 82 -5.68 2.00 8.20
CA ILE A 82 -6.84 2.46 8.97
C ILE A 82 -6.55 2.39 10.47
N SER A 83 -6.01 1.28 10.96
CA SER A 83 -5.72 1.09 12.40
C SER A 83 -4.77 2.16 12.93
N ARG A 84 -3.75 2.56 12.16
CA ARG A 84 -2.81 3.61 12.55
C ARG A 84 -3.45 5.00 12.52
N ILE A 85 -4.24 5.29 11.49
CA ILE A 85 -5.00 6.54 11.39
C ILE A 85 -5.98 6.66 12.57
N GLU A 86 -6.67 5.58 12.93
CA GLU A 86 -7.64 5.56 14.04
C GLU A 86 -6.97 5.91 15.37
N VAL A 87 -5.81 5.32 15.67
CA VAL A 87 -5.06 5.62 16.90
C VAL A 87 -4.65 7.09 16.96
N MET A 88 -4.20 7.67 15.86
CA MET A 88 -3.81 9.09 15.79
C MET A 88 -5.04 10.01 15.88
N ALA A 89 -6.12 9.67 15.18
CA ALA A 89 -7.36 10.40 15.22
C ALA A 89 -7.93 10.46 16.64
N LEU A 90 -7.97 9.31 17.33
CA LEU A 90 -8.43 9.22 18.71
C LEU A 90 -7.60 10.09 19.66
N ARG A 91 -6.27 10.04 19.55
CA ARG A 91 -5.35 10.89 20.32
C ARG A 91 -5.68 12.39 20.14
N ASP A 92 -6.03 12.80 18.94
CA ASP A 92 -6.30 14.19 18.60
C ASP A 92 -7.78 14.56 18.73
N GLY A 93 -8.60 13.63 19.28
CA GLY A 93 -10.02 13.85 19.62
C GLY A 93 -10.97 13.76 18.44
N TYR A 94 -10.64 12.98 17.42
CA TYR A 94 -11.50 12.66 16.28
C TYR A 94 -11.96 11.21 16.32
N ASP A 95 -13.18 10.97 15.89
CA ASP A 95 -13.70 9.63 15.56
C ASP A 95 -13.43 9.34 14.07
N VAL A 96 -13.26 8.07 13.70
CA VAL A 96 -13.06 7.65 12.31
C VAL A 96 -14.28 6.89 11.81
N ILE A 97 -14.77 7.26 10.63
CA ILE A 97 -15.78 6.49 9.89
C ILE A 97 -15.11 5.89 8.67
N VAL A 98 -15.13 4.57 8.58
CA VAL A 98 -14.53 3.81 7.48
C VAL A 98 -15.59 3.36 6.49
N ALA A 99 -15.28 3.46 5.20
CA ALA A 99 -16.06 2.89 4.12
C ALA A 99 -15.15 2.12 3.16
N SER A 100 -15.68 1.03 2.57
CA SER A 100 -15.00 0.28 1.52
C SER A 100 -15.77 0.38 0.22
N SER A 101 -15.04 0.59 -0.88
CA SER A 101 -15.58 0.61 -2.24
C SER A 101 -15.59 -0.77 -2.92
N ARG A 102 -14.93 -1.78 -2.32
CA ARG A 102 -14.75 -3.13 -2.90
C ARG A 102 -14.18 -3.11 -4.32
N ASP A 103 -13.28 -2.16 -4.59
CA ASP A 103 -12.72 -1.91 -5.92
C ASP A 103 -13.76 -1.62 -7.03
N ASP A 104 -14.97 -1.20 -6.65
CA ASP A 104 -16.04 -0.81 -7.57
C ASP A 104 -16.21 0.71 -7.57
N ARG A 105 -16.05 1.34 -8.74
CA ARG A 105 -16.14 2.81 -8.90
C ARG A 105 -17.53 3.36 -8.61
N HIS A 106 -18.61 2.60 -8.90
CA HIS A 106 -19.96 3.04 -8.59
C HIS A 106 -20.23 2.99 -7.10
N LEU A 107 -19.75 1.93 -6.45
CA LEU A 107 -19.83 1.81 -5.00
C LEU A 107 -18.96 2.87 -4.31
N GLU A 108 -17.79 3.18 -4.84
CA GLU A 108 -16.91 4.27 -4.36
C GLU A 108 -17.65 5.60 -4.27
N GLU A 109 -18.30 6.01 -5.37
CA GLU A 109 -19.06 7.26 -5.44
C GLU A 109 -20.20 7.27 -4.38
N SER A 110 -20.96 6.18 -4.27
CA SER A 110 -22.03 6.02 -3.28
C SER A 110 -21.52 6.07 -1.84
N ARG A 111 -20.38 5.41 -1.56
CA ARG A 111 -19.74 5.43 -0.23
C ARG A 111 -19.22 6.80 0.15
N LEU A 112 -18.63 7.50 -0.81
CA LEU A 112 -18.20 8.89 -0.61
C LEU A 112 -19.37 9.80 -0.28
N GLN A 113 -20.48 9.71 -1.01
CA GLN A 113 -21.70 10.48 -0.71
C GLN A 113 -22.20 10.20 0.71
N THR A 114 -22.17 8.93 1.14
CA THR A 114 -22.52 8.56 2.52
C THR A 114 -21.57 9.20 3.53
N LEU A 115 -20.25 9.13 3.32
CA LEU A 115 -19.26 9.76 4.20
C LEU A 115 -19.44 11.29 4.26
N LEU A 116 -19.65 11.94 3.11
CA LEU A 116 -19.88 13.39 3.02
C LEU A 116 -21.16 13.81 3.78
N GLY A 117 -22.19 12.95 3.77
CA GLY A 117 -23.42 13.16 4.54
C GLY A 117 -23.21 13.30 6.06
N TRP A 118 -22.13 12.72 6.60
CA TRP A 118 -21.72 12.90 7.99
C TRP A 118 -21.03 14.23 8.26
N ARG A 119 -20.78 15.05 7.23
CA ARG A 119 -20.05 16.33 7.31
C ARG A 119 -18.71 16.19 8.05
N PRO A 120 -17.82 15.31 7.61
CA PRO A 120 -16.55 15.09 8.28
C PRO A 120 -15.69 16.34 8.28
N SER A 121 -14.76 16.45 9.24
CA SER A 121 -13.76 17.52 9.27
C SER A 121 -12.73 17.38 8.15
N GLY A 122 -12.54 16.14 7.66
CA GLY A 122 -11.66 15.81 6.56
C GLY A 122 -11.81 14.38 6.10
N ILE A 123 -11.21 14.04 4.98
CA ILE A 123 -11.23 12.69 4.39
C ILE A 123 -9.81 12.25 4.01
N ILE A 124 -9.47 11.00 4.36
CA ILE A 124 -8.36 10.26 3.77
C ILE A 124 -8.96 9.22 2.83
N ALA A 125 -8.55 9.19 1.57
CA ALA A 125 -9.10 8.27 0.58
C ALA A 125 -8.01 7.54 -0.20
N VAL A 126 -8.22 6.24 -0.37
CA VAL A 126 -7.52 5.41 -1.36
C VAL A 126 -8.51 5.13 -2.49
N PRO A 127 -8.39 5.81 -3.64
CA PRO A 127 -9.32 5.64 -4.74
C PRO A 127 -9.24 4.25 -5.40
N CYS A 128 -10.31 3.81 -6.05
CA CYS A 128 -10.30 2.63 -6.91
C CYS A 128 -9.50 2.82 -8.20
N SER A 129 -9.22 4.07 -8.57
CA SER A 129 -8.50 4.43 -9.79
C SER A 129 -7.40 5.44 -9.48
N ASP A 130 -6.60 5.76 -10.49
CA ASP A 130 -5.51 6.73 -10.44
C ASP A 130 -5.97 8.20 -10.43
N THR A 131 -7.28 8.44 -10.42
CA THR A 131 -7.89 9.78 -10.40
C THR A 131 -8.72 9.98 -9.14
N ILE A 132 -8.88 11.26 -8.75
CA ILE A 132 -9.77 11.61 -7.64
C ILE A 132 -11.23 11.28 -7.99
N PRO A 133 -12.00 10.60 -7.12
CA PRO A 133 -13.41 10.32 -7.34
C PRO A 133 -14.24 11.61 -7.50
N ALA A 134 -15.27 11.56 -8.37
CA ALA A 134 -16.04 12.75 -8.74
C ALA A 134 -16.75 13.42 -7.55
N ALA A 135 -17.25 12.64 -6.58
CA ALA A 135 -17.84 13.20 -5.35
C ALA A 135 -16.80 14.00 -4.56
N LEU A 136 -15.58 13.48 -4.45
CA LEU A 136 -14.52 14.13 -3.69
C LEU A 136 -13.93 15.34 -4.45
N ALA A 137 -13.82 15.24 -5.78
CA ALA A 137 -13.35 16.33 -6.62
C ALA A 137 -14.20 17.61 -6.50
N ARG A 138 -15.51 17.46 -6.27
CA ARG A 138 -16.44 18.59 -6.04
C ARG A 138 -16.21 19.29 -4.71
N GLU A 139 -15.64 18.59 -3.75
CA GLU A 139 -15.36 19.11 -2.39
C GLU A 139 -13.93 19.62 -2.22
N VAL A 140 -13.06 19.46 -3.22
CA VAL A 140 -11.69 19.96 -3.18
C VAL A 140 -11.68 21.47 -2.95
N GLY A 141 -10.86 21.92 -1.98
CA GLY A 141 -10.81 23.32 -1.54
C GLY A 141 -11.82 23.68 -0.42
N HIS A 142 -12.85 22.88 -0.20
CA HIS A 142 -13.83 23.08 0.88
C HIS A 142 -13.69 22.03 1.99
N LEU A 143 -13.37 20.81 1.63
CA LEU A 143 -13.16 19.70 2.55
C LEU A 143 -11.68 19.27 2.54
N PRO A 144 -10.97 19.38 3.67
CA PRO A 144 -9.65 18.80 3.84
C PRO A 144 -9.57 17.38 3.33
N THR A 145 -8.70 17.11 2.35
CA THR A 145 -8.62 15.83 1.66
C THR A 145 -7.17 15.43 1.46
N VAL A 146 -6.85 14.18 1.77
CA VAL A 146 -5.57 13.53 1.47
C VAL A 146 -5.83 12.24 0.73
N LEU A 147 -5.15 12.04 -0.38
CA LEU A 147 -5.21 10.82 -1.18
C LEU A 147 -3.99 9.94 -0.88
N VAL A 148 -4.21 8.64 -0.80
CA VAL A 148 -3.15 7.69 -0.42
C VAL A 148 -3.07 6.56 -1.46
N ASP A 149 -1.87 6.05 -1.70
CA ASP A 149 -1.55 4.87 -2.50
C ASP A 149 -1.90 4.98 -4.00
N ARG A 150 -3.17 4.78 -4.39
CA ARG A 150 -3.61 4.57 -5.77
C ARG A 150 -3.85 5.86 -6.57
N VAL A 151 -2.94 6.82 -6.52
CA VAL A 151 -3.08 8.09 -7.24
C VAL A 151 -1.81 8.42 -8.02
N ILE A 152 -1.96 9.17 -9.10
CA ILE A 152 -0.83 9.78 -9.79
C ILE A 152 -0.54 11.12 -9.10
N PRO A 153 0.56 11.21 -8.32
CA PRO A 153 0.79 12.37 -7.44
C PRO A 153 0.80 13.71 -8.17
N GLN A 154 1.35 13.74 -9.39
CA GLN A 154 1.53 14.96 -10.18
C GLN A 154 0.22 15.52 -10.76
N SER A 155 -0.83 14.71 -10.84
CA SER A 155 -2.14 15.10 -11.37
C SER A 155 -3.21 15.30 -10.30
N ALA A 156 -2.88 15.09 -9.03
CA ALA A 156 -3.85 15.16 -7.95
C ALA A 156 -4.14 16.62 -7.56
N ALA A 157 -5.43 16.94 -7.39
CA ALA A 157 -5.89 18.26 -6.89
C ALA A 157 -5.88 18.34 -5.35
N ALA A 158 -5.41 17.32 -4.64
CA ALA A 158 -5.30 17.22 -3.19
C ALA A 158 -3.90 16.71 -2.81
N ASP A 159 -3.52 16.86 -1.54
CA ASP A 159 -2.28 16.24 -1.03
C ASP A 159 -2.29 14.74 -1.26
N THR A 160 -1.14 14.19 -1.62
CA THR A 160 -0.98 12.75 -1.84
C THR A 160 0.14 12.18 -1.01
N VAL A 161 -0.04 10.95 -0.51
CA VAL A 161 1.00 10.16 0.14
C VAL A 161 1.08 8.79 -0.53
N THR A 162 2.18 8.55 -1.23
CA THR A 162 2.41 7.33 -2.02
C THR A 162 3.82 6.79 -1.78
N ILE A 163 4.12 5.62 -2.32
CA ILE A 163 5.49 5.14 -2.44
C ILE A 163 6.01 5.36 -3.87
N ASP A 164 7.33 5.27 -4.05
CA ASP A 164 7.91 5.13 -5.39
C ASP A 164 7.70 3.70 -5.89
N ASN A 165 6.60 3.50 -6.61
CA ASN A 165 6.23 2.20 -7.14
C ASN A 165 7.15 1.74 -8.28
N PHE A 166 7.71 2.69 -9.04
CA PHE A 166 8.67 2.36 -10.09
C PHE A 166 9.98 1.85 -9.49
N GLU A 167 10.53 2.57 -8.49
CA GLU A 167 11.72 2.14 -7.75
C GLU A 167 11.50 0.79 -7.06
N ALA A 168 10.32 0.56 -6.45
CA ALA A 168 9.98 -0.74 -5.85
C ALA A 168 10.08 -1.90 -6.84
N GLY A 169 9.63 -1.68 -8.08
CA GLY A 169 9.79 -2.63 -9.18
C GLY A 169 11.25 -2.84 -9.57
N GLU A 170 12.02 -1.75 -9.68
CA GLU A 170 13.47 -1.84 -10.01
C GLU A 170 14.25 -2.60 -8.94
N ILE A 171 13.98 -2.36 -7.65
CA ILE A 171 14.65 -3.04 -6.54
C ILE A 171 14.46 -4.56 -6.64
N ALA A 172 13.22 -5.02 -6.83
CA ALA A 172 12.92 -6.44 -6.93
C ALA A 172 13.51 -7.07 -8.20
N GLY A 173 13.36 -6.42 -9.36
CA GLY A 173 13.90 -6.89 -10.63
C GLY A 173 15.42 -6.99 -10.62
N ARG A 174 16.09 -5.96 -10.12
CA ARG A 174 17.57 -5.93 -9.96
C ARG A 174 18.03 -7.08 -9.07
N TYR A 175 17.43 -7.25 -7.91
CA TYR A 175 17.79 -8.33 -6.99
C TYR A 175 17.67 -9.71 -7.65
N LEU A 176 16.58 -9.98 -8.37
CA LEU A 176 16.41 -11.27 -9.05
C LEU A 176 17.48 -11.51 -10.13
N VAL A 177 17.81 -10.49 -10.93
CA VAL A 177 18.87 -10.60 -11.93
C VAL A 177 20.24 -10.81 -11.29
N GLU A 178 20.56 -10.12 -10.20
CA GLU A 178 21.81 -10.30 -9.44
C GLU A 178 21.91 -11.69 -8.79
N MET A 179 20.77 -12.31 -8.50
CA MET A 179 20.68 -13.72 -8.07
C MET A 179 20.79 -14.71 -9.23
N GLY A 180 20.91 -14.24 -10.47
CA GLY A 180 21.12 -15.07 -11.68
C GLY A 180 19.82 -15.46 -12.39
N HIS A 181 18.67 -14.95 -12.00
CA HIS A 181 17.39 -15.25 -12.64
C HIS A 181 17.26 -14.51 -13.97
N THR A 182 16.88 -15.26 -15.02
CA THR A 182 16.67 -14.72 -16.37
C THR A 182 15.27 -14.98 -16.91
N ASP A 183 14.54 -15.90 -16.30
CA ASP A 183 13.15 -16.21 -16.60
C ASP A 183 12.30 -15.79 -15.40
N ILE A 184 11.75 -14.59 -15.48
CA ILE A 184 11.05 -13.90 -14.37
C ILE A 184 9.62 -13.64 -14.78
N VAL A 185 8.68 -13.97 -13.89
CA VAL A 185 7.25 -13.66 -14.01
C VAL A 185 6.85 -12.61 -13.00
N LEU A 186 6.10 -11.60 -13.45
CA LEU A 186 5.50 -10.55 -12.64
C LEU A 186 4.02 -10.89 -12.40
N ALA A 187 3.67 -11.29 -11.18
CA ALA A 187 2.30 -11.64 -10.81
C ALA A 187 1.55 -10.41 -10.27
N ALA A 188 0.73 -9.79 -11.12
CA ALA A 188 -0.06 -8.59 -10.83
C ALA A 188 -1.49 -8.94 -10.40
N SER A 189 -2.13 -8.10 -9.59
CA SER A 189 -3.57 -8.19 -9.39
C SER A 189 -4.31 -7.65 -10.63
N HIS A 190 -4.11 -6.39 -10.95
CA HIS A 190 -4.68 -5.71 -12.10
C HIS A 190 -3.62 -4.83 -12.77
N LEU A 191 -3.44 -4.95 -14.08
CA LEU A 191 -2.39 -4.21 -14.81
C LEU A 191 -2.76 -2.74 -15.10
N ASP A 192 -4.01 -2.36 -14.95
CA ASP A 192 -4.54 -1.01 -15.16
C ASP A 192 -4.47 -0.11 -13.92
N ILE A 193 -4.19 -0.66 -12.73
CA ILE A 193 -4.00 0.12 -11.50
C ILE A 193 -2.62 0.77 -11.51
N ALA A 194 -2.56 2.10 -11.33
CA ALA A 194 -1.33 2.88 -11.48
C ALA A 194 -0.14 2.36 -10.64
N PRO A 195 -0.22 2.08 -9.33
CA PRO A 195 0.89 1.51 -8.56
C PRO A 195 1.44 0.22 -9.16
N ILE A 196 0.55 -0.69 -9.57
CA ILE A 196 0.94 -1.99 -10.12
C ILE A 196 1.59 -1.82 -11.48
N ARG A 197 1.04 -0.96 -12.33
CA ARG A 197 1.63 -0.60 -13.62
C ARG A 197 3.04 -0.04 -13.45
N GLU A 198 3.27 0.84 -12.48
CA GLU A 198 4.61 1.38 -12.21
C GLU A 198 5.58 0.32 -11.66
N ARG A 199 5.14 -0.59 -10.79
CA ARG A 199 5.95 -1.74 -10.34
C ARG A 199 6.34 -2.64 -11.51
N VAL A 200 5.41 -2.94 -12.41
CA VAL A 200 5.71 -3.70 -13.65
C VAL A 200 6.72 -2.96 -14.51
N ARG A 201 6.52 -1.66 -14.74
CA ARG A 201 7.44 -0.83 -15.56
C ARG A 201 8.84 -0.79 -14.97
N GLY A 202 8.97 -0.58 -13.66
CA GLY A 202 10.26 -0.56 -12.96
C GLY A 202 10.99 -1.90 -13.07
N ALA A 203 10.30 -3.01 -12.78
CA ALA A 203 10.87 -4.34 -12.90
C ALA A 203 11.28 -4.65 -14.34
N THR A 204 10.41 -4.36 -15.32
CA THR A 204 10.72 -4.57 -16.75
C THR A 204 11.90 -3.74 -17.20
N SER A 205 11.94 -2.44 -16.85
CA SER A 205 13.03 -1.53 -17.20
C SER A 205 14.40 -2.07 -16.77
N ILE A 206 14.52 -2.47 -15.50
CA ILE A 206 15.80 -2.92 -14.96
C ILE A 206 16.20 -4.30 -15.48
N VAL A 207 15.24 -5.24 -15.59
CA VAL A 207 15.52 -6.58 -16.13
C VAL A 207 15.95 -6.49 -17.59
N GLN A 208 15.24 -5.73 -18.42
CA GLN A 208 15.61 -5.51 -19.82
C GLN A 208 16.97 -4.84 -19.95
N LYS A 209 17.28 -3.84 -19.12
CA LYS A 209 18.58 -3.16 -19.10
C LYS A 209 19.73 -4.10 -18.75
N MET A 210 19.54 -5.02 -17.79
CA MET A 210 20.61 -5.87 -17.27
C MET A 210 20.85 -7.12 -18.11
N ILE A 211 19.80 -7.73 -18.65
CA ILE A 211 19.91 -9.03 -19.35
C ILE A 211 19.26 -9.06 -20.74
N GLY A 212 18.74 -7.94 -21.25
CA GLY A 212 18.16 -7.83 -22.60
C GLY A 212 16.85 -8.61 -22.79
N ARG A 213 16.18 -9.00 -21.71
CA ARG A 213 14.89 -9.75 -21.73
C ARG A 213 13.81 -8.96 -20.98
N GLU A 214 12.57 -9.13 -21.41
CA GLU A 214 11.42 -8.59 -20.70
C GLU A 214 10.78 -9.69 -19.86
N PRO A 215 10.49 -9.43 -18.56
CA PRO A 215 9.73 -10.36 -17.75
C PRO A 215 8.28 -10.42 -18.22
N MET A 216 7.64 -11.58 -18.09
CA MET A 216 6.24 -11.75 -18.45
C MET A 216 5.34 -11.26 -17.29
N ALA A 217 4.39 -10.38 -17.55
CA ALA A 217 3.41 -9.93 -16.59
C ALA A 217 2.10 -10.71 -16.75
N ILE A 218 1.56 -11.19 -15.61
CA ILE A 218 0.31 -11.96 -15.53
C ILE A 218 -0.67 -11.26 -14.58
N ALA A 219 -1.93 -11.07 -15.00
CA ALA A 219 -3.00 -10.60 -14.15
C ALA A 219 -3.70 -11.75 -13.44
N LEU A 220 -3.67 -11.77 -12.11
CA LEU A 220 -4.26 -12.81 -11.25
C LEU A 220 -5.56 -12.38 -10.56
N GLY A 221 -5.94 -11.08 -10.67
CA GLY A 221 -7.10 -10.52 -9.97
C GLY A 221 -6.83 -10.19 -8.50
N SER A 222 -7.86 -9.68 -7.83
CA SER A 222 -7.82 -9.25 -6.42
C SER A 222 -8.32 -10.29 -5.42
N ASN A 223 -8.56 -11.54 -5.86
CA ASN A 223 -8.93 -12.65 -5.00
C ASN A 223 -7.85 -13.73 -5.04
N ALA A 224 -7.25 -14.04 -3.89
CA ALA A 224 -6.11 -14.96 -3.80
C ALA A 224 -6.44 -16.38 -4.29
N GLU A 225 -7.62 -16.91 -3.97
CA GLU A 225 -8.02 -18.25 -4.35
C GLU A 225 -8.19 -18.37 -5.87
N ARG A 226 -8.95 -17.45 -6.46
CA ARG A 226 -9.12 -17.40 -7.92
C ARG A 226 -7.80 -17.08 -8.64
N GLY A 227 -6.97 -16.22 -8.07
CA GLY A 227 -5.63 -15.94 -8.60
C GLY A 227 -4.74 -17.17 -8.61
N ALA A 228 -4.86 -18.03 -7.57
CA ALA A 228 -4.15 -19.31 -7.53
C ALA A 228 -4.59 -20.28 -8.64
N GLU A 229 -5.89 -20.34 -8.94
CA GLU A 229 -6.42 -21.12 -10.07
C GLU A 229 -5.88 -20.62 -11.41
N ILE A 230 -5.90 -19.30 -11.61
CA ILE A 230 -5.37 -18.66 -12.82
C ILE A 230 -3.87 -18.97 -13.00
N PHE A 231 -3.09 -18.83 -11.91
CA PHE A 231 -1.64 -19.09 -11.97
C PHE A 231 -1.33 -20.58 -12.17
N ALA A 232 -2.06 -21.49 -11.51
CA ALA A 232 -1.92 -22.91 -11.70
C ALA A 232 -2.18 -23.32 -13.15
N HIS A 233 -3.26 -22.81 -13.75
CA HIS A 233 -3.60 -23.05 -15.15
C HIS A 233 -2.56 -22.46 -16.13
N TRP A 234 -1.96 -21.32 -15.77
CA TRP A 234 -0.86 -20.74 -16.54
C TRP A 234 0.36 -21.67 -16.51
N LEU A 235 0.73 -22.23 -15.34
CA LEU A 235 1.85 -23.16 -15.17
C LEU A 235 1.69 -24.46 -15.98
N GLU A 236 0.47 -24.93 -16.25
CA GLU A 236 0.20 -26.10 -17.10
C GLU A 236 0.61 -25.86 -18.57
N ARG A 237 0.69 -24.62 -19.01
CA ARG A 237 0.92 -24.22 -20.41
C ARG A 237 2.27 -23.57 -20.67
N HIS A 238 3.00 -23.25 -19.62
CA HIS A 238 4.27 -22.55 -19.69
C HIS A 238 5.32 -23.29 -18.87
N PRO A 239 6.60 -23.21 -19.25
CA PRO A 239 7.68 -23.70 -18.40
C PRO A 239 7.64 -23.03 -17.03
N LEU A 240 8.08 -23.75 -15.99
CA LEU A 240 8.21 -23.20 -14.66
C LEU A 240 9.24 -22.05 -14.68
N PRO A 241 8.87 -20.80 -14.31
CA PRO A 241 9.81 -19.69 -14.28
C PRO A 241 10.87 -19.90 -13.20
N SER A 242 12.05 -19.33 -13.37
CA SER A 242 13.10 -19.40 -12.36
C SER A 242 12.77 -18.53 -11.13
N ALA A 243 12.01 -17.45 -11.33
CA ALA A 243 11.52 -16.58 -10.25
C ALA A 243 10.17 -15.95 -10.56
N VAL A 244 9.42 -15.65 -9.49
CA VAL A 244 8.19 -14.88 -9.53
C VAL A 244 8.31 -13.68 -8.60
N PHE A 245 8.01 -12.48 -9.12
CA PHE A 245 7.78 -11.30 -8.32
C PHE A 245 6.28 -11.04 -8.23
N ALA A 246 5.70 -11.28 -7.07
CA ALA A 246 4.29 -10.98 -6.77
C ALA A 246 4.17 -9.53 -6.34
N LEU A 247 3.37 -8.74 -7.09
CA LEU A 247 3.34 -7.28 -6.99
C LEU A 247 2.41 -6.75 -5.90
N THR A 248 1.67 -7.64 -5.22
CA THR A 248 0.77 -7.33 -4.10
C THR A 248 0.73 -8.48 -3.11
N ASN A 249 0.26 -8.22 -1.89
CA ASN A 249 -0.01 -9.27 -0.90
C ASN A 249 -0.96 -10.36 -1.44
N VAL A 250 -2.03 -9.95 -2.10
CA VAL A 250 -3.03 -10.89 -2.67
C VAL A 250 -2.39 -11.81 -3.71
N THR A 251 -1.58 -11.27 -4.62
CA THR A 251 -0.89 -12.08 -5.63
C THR A 251 0.22 -12.94 -5.03
N THR A 252 0.85 -12.48 -3.92
CA THR A 252 1.80 -13.31 -3.17
C THR A 252 1.11 -14.56 -2.63
N LEU A 253 -0.06 -14.41 -2.00
CA LEU A 253 -0.86 -15.55 -1.51
C LEU A 253 -1.34 -16.44 -2.65
N ALA A 254 -1.78 -15.87 -3.78
CA ALA A 254 -2.22 -16.61 -4.95
C ALA A 254 -1.11 -17.50 -5.51
N VAL A 255 0.08 -16.94 -5.74
CA VAL A 255 1.26 -17.67 -6.23
C VAL A 255 1.65 -18.79 -5.27
N LEU A 256 1.77 -18.50 -3.97
CA LEU A 256 2.11 -19.50 -2.96
C LEU A 256 1.11 -20.64 -2.91
N THR A 257 -0.18 -20.34 -2.99
CA THR A 257 -1.25 -21.35 -2.99
C THR A 257 -1.16 -22.25 -4.21
N ALA A 258 -0.94 -21.68 -5.40
CA ALA A 258 -0.80 -22.46 -6.62
C ALA A 258 0.43 -23.40 -6.58
N LEU A 259 1.58 -22.86 -6.15
CA LEU A 259 2.82 -23.65 -6.05
C LEU A 259 2.69 -24.78 -5.01
N ALA A 260 2.07 -24.49 -3.85
CA ALA A 260 1.83 -25.50 -2.82
C ALA A 260 0.92 -26.65 -3.33
N ARG A 261 -0.14 -26.33 -4.07
CA ARG A 261 -1.05 -27.32 -4.69
C ARG A 261 -0.34 -28.22 -5.71
N GLN A 262 0.59 -27.64 -6.45
CA GLN A 262 1.39 -28.36 -7.45
C GLN A 262 2.66 -29.01 -6.87
N ARG A 263 2.90 -28.87 -5.56
CA ARG A 263 4.07 -29.40 -4.85
C ARG A 263 5.40 -28.87 -5.43
N ILE A 264 5.41 -27.60 -5.83
CA ILE A 264 6.61 -26.91 -6.31
C ILE A 264 7.32 -26.30 -5.12
N ASP A 265 8.57 -26.63 -4.92
CA ASP A 265 9.38 -26.21 -3.78
C ASP A 265 9.98 -24.79 -3.96
N ILE A 266 9.91 -24.00 -2.88
CA ILE A 266 10.46 -22.66 -2.77
C ILE A 266 11.59 -22.70 -1.73
N PRO A 267 12.80 -22.25 -2.07
CA PRO A 267 13.26 -21.63 -3.31
C PRO A 267 13.83 -22.62 -4.32
N ASP A 268 13.82 -23.93 -4.06
CA ASP A 268 14.62 -24.92 -4.80
C ASP A 268 14.24 -25.05 -6.28
N GLN A 269 12.96 -24.90 -6.60
CA GLN A 269 12.47 -24.96 -7.98
C GLN A 269 12.13 -23.56 -8.51
N VAL A 270 11.58 -22.68 -7.67
CA VAL A 270 11.22 -21.31 -8.04
C VAL A 270 11.51 -20.34 -6.90
N SER A 271 12.19 -19.24 -7.19
CA SER A 271 12.38 -18.13 -6.25
C SER A 271 11.16 -17.22 -6.23
N ILE A 272 10.81 -16.66 -5.05
CA ILE A 272 9.68 -15.75 -4.91
C ILE A 272 10.09 -14.49 -4.17
N ILE A 273 9.69 -13.33 -4.72
CA ILE A 273 9.61 -12.06 -4.00
C ILE A 273 8.14 -11.72 -3.83
N GLY A 274 7.72 -11.42 -2.60
CA GLY A 274 6.39 -10.90 -2.27
C GLY A 274 6.37 -9.39 -2.15
N PHE A 275 5.20 -8.86 -1.75
CA PHE A 275 4.99 -7.44 -1.50
C PHE A 275 4.28 -7.24 -0.15
N ASP A 276 4.49 -6.08 0.49
CA ASP A 276 3.92 -5.61 1.77
C ASP A 276 4.59 -6.14 3.05
N ASP A 277 5.35 -7.22 3.01
CA ASP A 277 6.12 -7.78 4.11
C ASP A 277 5.36 -7.95 5.44
N TYR A 278 4.24 -8.67 5.39
CA TYR A 278 3.46 -8.96 6.60
C TYR A 278 4.13 -10.00 7.51
N THR A 279 3.78 -9.97 8.79
CA THR A 279 4.31 -10.87 9.83
C THR A 279 4.22 -12.35 9.44
N TRP A 280 3.14 -12.78 8.76
CA TRP A 280 2.99 -14.16 8.32
C TRP A 280 4.05 -14.58 7.28
N MET A 281 4.62 -13.62 6.53
CA MET A 281 5.67 -13.89 5.54
C MET A 281 6.99 -14.30 6.20
N SER A 282 7.29 -13.76 7.38
CA SER A 282 8.47 -14.13 8.17
C SER A 282 8.24 -15.35 9.08
N ALA A 283 6.99 -15.68 9.41
CA ALA A 283 6.65 -16.76 10.33
C ALA A 283 6.57 -18.15 9.67
N ARG A 284 6.95 -18.28 8.41
CA ARG A 284 6.95 -19.54 7.64
C ARG A 284 8.27 -20.27 7.78
N LYS A 285 8.27 -21.62 7.52
CA LYS A 285 9.50 -22.42 7.44
C LYS A 285 10.47 -21.85 6.40
N THR A 286 9.97 -21.50 5.22
CA THR A 286 10.68 -20.72 4.21
C THR A 286 10.17 -19.29 4.30
N ALA A 287 10.88 -18.41 4.99
CA ALA A 287 10.48 -17.02 5.16
C ALA A 287 10.61 -16.28 3.81
N LEU A 288 9.64 -15.41 3.52
CA LEU A 288 9.55 -14.77 2.22
C LEU A 288 10.39 -13.50 2.13
N THR A 289 11.22 -13.42 1.10
CA THR A 289 11.78 -12.16 0.60
C THR A 289 10.63 -11.30 0.08
N ALA A 290 10.55 -10.03 0.51
CA ALA A 290 9.46 -9.15 0.13
C ALA A 290 9.88 -7.68 0.06
N ILE A 291 9.21 -6.90 -0.78
CA ILE A 291 9.24 -5.45 -0.75
C ILE A 291 8.35 -4.98 0.40
N ARG A 292 8.92 -4.16 1.30
CA ARG A 292 8.22 -3.57 2.43
C ARG A 292 7.83 -2.13 2.14
N GLN A 293 6.56 -1.82 2.29
CA GLN A 293 6.06 -0.45 2.33
C GLN A 293 6.16 0.12 3.76
N PRO A 294 6.49 1.40 3.93
CA PRO A 294 6.53 2.05 5.25
C PRO A 294 5.13 2.48 5.69
N VAL A 295 4.23 1.51 5.97
CA VAL A 295 2.79 1.76 6.25
C VAL A 295 2.59 2.71 7.42
N ASP A 296 3.44 2.62 8.46
CA ASP A 296 3.39 3.52 9.63
C ASP A 296 3.67 4.97 9.21
N GLU A 297 4.68 5.18 8.36
CA GLU A 297 5.06 6.50 7.88
C GLU A 297 4.01 7.07 6.91
N ILE A 298 3.46 6.23 6.02
CA ILE A 298 2.33 6.59 5.14
C ILE A 298 1.15 7.11 5.98
N ALA A 299 0.75 6.36 7.01
CA ALA A 299 -0.36 6.75 7.88
C ALA A 299 -0.07 8.06 8.64
N ASN A 300 1.13 8.19 9.22
CA ASN A 300 1.54 9.38 9.96
C ASN A 300 1.50 10.63 9.06
N LEU A 301 2.09 10.56 7.89
CA LEU A 301 2.14 11.70 6.96
C LEU A 301 0.77 12.03 6.38
N ALA A 302 -0.08 11.03 6.11
CA ALA A 302 -1.46 11.26 5.68
C ALA A 302 -2.26 11.96 6.79
N TRP A 303 -2.12 11.55 8.04
CA TRP A 303 -2.78 12.18 9.18
C TRP A 303 -2.27 13.61 9.42
N GLU A 304 -0.96 13.83 9.45
CA GLU A 304 -0.36 15.15 9.64
C GLU A 304 -0.79 16.16 8.56
N ARG A 305 -0.83 15.69 7.31
CA ARG A 305 -1.31 16.52 6.19
C ARG A 305 -2.77 16.88 6.35
N LEU A 306 -3.60 15.89 6.68
CA LEU A 306 -5.02 16.14 6.92
C LEU A 306 -5.24 17.13 8.07
N GLN A 307 -4.50 16.98 9.17
CA GLN A 307 -4.57 17.92 10.30
C GLN A 307 -4.20 19.35 9.90
N LYS A 308 -3.11 19.54 9.17
CA LYS A 308 -2.70 20.87 8.68
C LYS A 308 -3.82 21.50 7.85
N ARG A 309 -4.44 20.72 6.95
CA ARG A 309 -5.58 21.19 6.15
C ARG A 309 -6.80 21.54 7.02
N MET A 310 -7.11 20.71 8.01
CA MET A 310 -8.21 20.98 8.96
C MET A 310 -7.97 22.23 9.81
N MET A 311 -6.70 22.58 10.07
CA MET A 311 -6.30 23.79 10.79
C MET A 311 -6.23 25.05 9.89
N GLY A 312 -6.55 24.93 8.60
CA GLY A 312 -6.63 26.05 7.66
C GLY A 312 -5.39 26.26 6.79
N ASP A 313 -4.50 25.28 6.66
CA ASP A 313 -3.42 25.32 5.68
C ASP A 313 -4.00 25.37 4.25
N VAL A 314 -3.75 26.47 3.55
CA VAL A 314 -4.18 26.72 2.17
C VAL A 314 -3.01 26.63 1.17
N SER A 315 -1.86 26.11 1.58
CA SER A 315 -0.74 25.87 0.68
C SER A 315 -1.16 25.00 -0.51
N ALA A 316 -0.45 25.11 -1.63
CA ALA A 316 -0.71 24.25 -2.78
C ALA A 316 -0.62 22.77 -2.39
N PRO A 317 -1.46 21.90 -2.95
CA PRO A 317 -1.33 20.44 -2.77
C PRO A 317 0.07 19.98 -3.14
N ALA A 318 0.63 19.10 -2.32
CA ALA A 318 1.97 18.57 -2.52
C ALA A 318 2.00 17.04 -2.43
N PRO A 319 2.73 16.38 -3.35
CA PRO A 319 2.97 14.95 -3.26
C PRO A 319 4.03 14.66 -2.20
N ILE A 320 3.81 13.57 -1.46
CA ILE A 320 4.80 12.92 -0.62
C ILE A 320 5.01 11.53 -1.19
N ILE A 321 6.24 11.24 -1.58
CA ILE A 321 6.64 9.96 -2.16
C ILE A 321 7.67 9.33 -1.23
N LEU A 322 7.37 8.12 -0.74
CA LEU A 322 8.20 7.37 0.19
C LEU A 322 8.94 6.24 -0.51
N ASN A 323 10.12 5.92 -0.03
CA ASN A 323 10.89 4.80 -0.53
C ASN A 323 10.42 3.49 0.11
N THR A 324 10.65 2.39 -0.61
CA THR A 324 10.44 1.02 -0.12
C THR A 324 11.76 0.37 0.24
N SER A 325 11.71 -0.80 0.87
CA SER A 325 12.89 -1.58 1.18
C SER A 325 12.68 -3.07 0.86
N LEU A 326 13.73 -3.74 0.38
CA LEU A 326 13.73 -5.18 0.18
C LEU A 326 14.14 -5.88 1.47
N GLN A 327 13.28 -6.76 1.96
CA GLN A 327 13.55 -7.64 3.09
C GLN A 327 13.98 -9.00 2.56
N VAL A 328 15.28 -9.26 2.52
CA VAL A 328 15.83 -10.53 2.00
C VAL A 328 15.67 -11.63 3.05
N ARG A 329 15.14 -12.78 2.62
CA ARG A 329 14.95 -14.00 3.43
C ARG A 329 15.19 -15.26 2.58
N ASP A 330 14.52 -16.36 2.90
CA ASP A 330 14.85 -17.70 2.43
C ASP A 330 14.15 -18.08 1.11
N SER A 331 13.18 -17.29 0.61
CA SER A 331 12.37 -17.66 -0.56
C SER A 331 13.03 -17.38 -1.90
N THR A 332 14.28 -16.91 -1.90
CA THR A 332 15.07 -16.69 -3.11
C THR A 332 16.40 -17.43 -3.00
N ARG A 333 16.83 -18.06 -4.10
CA ARG A 333 18.13 -18.72 -4.20
C ARG A 333 18.97 -18.13 -5.31
N ARG A 334 20.29 -18.18 -5.16
CA ARG A 334 21.19 -17.83 -6.24
C ARG A 334 21.22 -18.99 -7.26
N LEU A 335 21.00 -18.66 -8.53
CA LEU A 335 21.29 -19.60 -9.62
C LEU A 335 22.77 -19.51 -9.95
N VAL A 336 23.46 -20.64 -9.81
CA VAL A 336 24.83 -20.76 -10.28
C VAL A 336 24.76 -20.77 -11.81
N SER A 337 25.37 -19.79 -12.48
CA SER A 337 25.54 -19.84 -13.93
C SER A 337 26.24 -21.15 -14.26
N SER A 338 25.61 -22.02 -15.04
CA SER A 338 26.34 -23.15 -15.66
C SER A 338 27.52 -22.57 -16.46
N PRO A 339 28.75 -23.10 -16.35
CA PRO A 339 29.90 -22.56 -17.04
C PRO A 339 29.79 -22.82 -18.55
N VAL A 340 29.02 -22.01 -19.26
CA VAL A 340 29.03 -21.95 -20.74
C VAL A 340 30.11 -20.99 -21.23
N GLU A 341 30.87 -20.32 -20.37
CA GLU A 341 31.99 -19.44 -20.75
C GLU A 341 33.29 -20.16 -21.09
N GLY A 342 33.32 -21.52 -21.01
CA GLY A 342 34.54 -22.29 -21.37
C GLY A 342 34.76 -22.49 -22.88
N LEU A 343 33.81 -22.16 -23.75
CA LEU A 343 33.89 -22.47 -25.17
C LEU A 343 34.32 -21.30 -26.10
N LEU A 344 34.48 -20.11 -25.57
CA LEU A 344 34.93 -18.95 -26.35
C LEU A 344 36.38 -18.52 -26.08
N LYS A 345 37.10 -19.14 -25.14
CA LYS A 345 38.55 -18.91 -24.90
C LYS A 345 39.48 -19.91 -25.59
N GLY A 346 38.94 -20.91 -26.29
CA GLY A 346 39.73 -21.91 -27.02
C GLY A 346 40.01 -21.61 -28.49
N ALA A 347 39.61 -20.43 -29.01
CA ALA A 347 39.73 -20.13 -30.44
C ALA A 347 40.78 -19.07 -30.81
N GLU A 348 41.56 -18.56 -29.86
CA GLU A 348 42.56 -17.51 -30.14
C GLU A 348 44.04 -17.94 -29.94
N GLU A 349 44.34 -19.22 -29.75
CA GLU A 349 45.74 -19.69 -29.74
C GLU A 349 46.00 -20.74 -30.80
N GLN A 350 45.84 -20.41 -32.09
CA GLN A 350 46.49 -21.08 -33.19
C GLN A 350 47.02 -20.01 -34.15
N THR A 351 48.20 -19.46 -33.83
CA THR A 351 49.07 -18.79 -34.81
C THR A 351 49.73 -19.83 -35.63
N PRO A 352 49.73 -19.72 -36.99
CA PRO A 352 50.42 -20.67 -37.84
C PRO A 352 51.92 -20.43 -37.78
N ASP A 353 52.61 -21.55 -37.60
CA ASP A 353 54.05 -21.75 -37.66
C ASP A 353 54.65 -21.26 -39.02
N THR A 354 55.59 -20.34 -38.96
CA THR A 354 56.27 -19.82 -40.13
C THR A 354 57.56 -20.66 -40.38
N PRO A 355 57.84 -21.21 -41.58
CA PRO A 355 58.95 -22.05 -41.77
C PRO A 355 60.25 -21.26 -41.83
N ASP A 356 61.28 -21.83 -41.19
CA ASP A 356 62.68 -21.50 -41.08
C ASP A 356 63.32 -21.34 -42.47
N LYS A 357 63.90 -20.19 -42.76
CA LYS A 357 64.79 -19.99 -43.94
C LYS A 357 66.25 -20.11 -43.53
N ALA A 358 66.85 -21.09 -44.18
CA ALA A 358 68.23 -21.54 -44.16
C ALA A 358 69.27 -20.43 -44.15
N LYS A 359 70.36 -20.73 -43.42
CA LYS A 359 71.68 -20.08 -43.41
C LYS A 359 72.32 -20.11 -44.74
N GLU A 360 72.74 -18.99 -45.30
CA GLU A 360 73.89 -18.90 -46.24
C GLU A 360 75.02 -18.06 -45.63
N ARG A 361 76.18 -18.62 -45.64
CA ARG A 361 77.44 -18.02 -45.19
C ARG A 361 78.04 -17.08 -46.28
N PRO A 362 78.71 -16.03 -45.89
CA PRO A 362 79.39 -15.20 -46.84
C PRO A 362 80.75 -15.79 -47.19
N ASN A 363 81.10 -15.82 -48.49
CA ASN A 363 82.46 -16.02 -48.97
C ASN A 363 83.10 -14.65 -49.24
N SER A 364 84.31 -14.52 -48.70
CA SER A 364 85.25 -13.45 -48.90
C SER A 364 85.74 -13.34 -50.37
N ILE A 365 86.15 -12.14 -50.86
CA ILE A 365 87.45 -11.86 -51.47
C ILE A 365 87.44 -10.42 -52.05
N HIS A 366 88.47 -9.70 -51.64
CA HIS A 366 89.11 -8.43 -52.08
C HIS A 366 88.45 -7.10 -51.61
#